data_7215d026bbd1852617f81915b185b516
#
_entry.id   7215d026bbd1852617f81915b185b516
#
_cell.length_a   1.000
_cell.length_b   1.000
_cell.length_c   1.000
_cell.angle_alpha   90.00
_cell.angle_beta   90.00
_cell.angle_gamma   90.00
#
_symmetry.space_group_name_H-M   'P 1'
#
loop_
_entity.id
_entity.type
_entity.pdbx_description
1 polymer ?
#
loop_
_entity_poly.entity_id
_entity_poly.type
_entity_poly.pdbx_seq_one_letter_code
_entity_poly.pdbx_strand_id
1 'polypeptide(L)'
;MTKPIVLIAEELSPATVAALGPDFEIRQVDGTDRKALFSALAEASAVLIRSATKMDQEAIGNAPKLKVIARAGVGLDNVDIKAATTAGVMVVNAPTSNVISAAELAIGHLMALSRHIPAAHTSLAAGEWKRNKFTGVELYEKTIGIIGLGRIGTLVAQRLAGFGATLIGYDPYVTQARAEQIGVELVALEDVMKRSDFITVHIPKTAETTGLIGKKQFAIAKPNLRIVNCSRGGIIDEEALYEALTKGFIAGAGLDVFVSEPPVGSPLLGLPNVVLTPHLGASTDEAQEKAGISVAKSVRLALAGDLVPDAVNVAGGVIDASVKPGIPLAEKLGQIVAGLAHTSIVSVEFEARGEIAAHDVTVLKLAALKGLFQTMVTEQVSYVNAPLLAEQRGVEVRLSQDTKSDEYRNVTTLKAVLSDGSVVSAGGTVIGPKHHQKIVAINGYDVELAMAENLVVMVYQDRPGIVAIYGKAFAEAGINIAGMTIARQQRGGKALSVITVDSPISAELLESLRQQIQADLMRSISITDEY
;
A
#
# COMPACT_ATOMS: atom_id res chain seq x y z
N MET A 1 -23.19 -7.93 16.91
CA MET A 1 -22.50 -6.82 16.20
C MET A 1 -23.07 -6.72 14.79
N THR A 2 -23.30 -5.52 14.29
CA THR A 2 -23.69 -5.31 12.87
C THR A 2 -22.51 -5.63 11.96
N LYS A 3 -22.76 -6.37 10.87
CA LYS A 3 -21.69 -6.70 9.90
C LYS A 3 -21.16 -5.42 9.26
N PRO A 4 -19.84 -5.32 9.00
CA PRO A 4 -19.28 -4.22 8.21
C PRO A 4 -19.90 -4.19 6.81
N ILE A 5 -20.19 -2.98 6.29
CA ILE A 5 -20.79 -2.81 4.96
C ILE A 5 -19.67 -2.71 3.94
N VAL A 6 -19.70 -3.60 2.94
CA VAL A 6 -18.83 -3.61 1.77
C VAL A 6 -19.63 -3.17 0.56
N LEU A 7 -19.28 -2.02 0.00
CA LEU A 7 -19.94 -1.44 -1.15
C LEU A 7 -19.26 -1.91 -2.45
N ILE A 8 -20.03 -2.43 -3.40
CA ILE A 8 -19.58 -2.74 -4.74
C ILE A 8 -20.14 -1.67 -5.69
N ALA A 9 -19.26 -0.83 -6.23
CA ALA A 9 -19.65 0.34 -7.00
C ALA A 9 -19.61 0.14 -8.53
N GLU A 10 -19.15 -1.01 -8.98
CA GLU A 10 -19.15 -1.43 -10.38
C GLU A 10 -19.36 -2.95 -10.47
N GLU A 11 -19.79 -3.45 -11.62
CA GLU A 11 -19.95 -4.88 -11.83
C GLU A 11 -18.62 -5.63 -11.68
N LEU A 12 -18.60 -6.65 -10.82
CA LEU A 12 -17.46 -7.51 -10.54
C LEU A 12 -17.86 -8.98 -10.76
N SER A 13 -16.85 -9.82 -11.01
CA SER A 13 -17.05 -11.27 -11.12
C SER A 13 -17.77 -11.83 -9.88
N PRO A 14 -18.71 -12.77 -10.03
CA PRO A 14 -19.34 -13.47 -8.90
C PRO A 14 -18.34 -14.10 -7.93
N ALA A 15 -17.16 -14.50 -8.40
CA ALA A 15 -16.07 -15.00 -7.58
C ALA A 15 -15.57 -13.97 -6.56
N THR A 16 -15.71 -12.67 -6.84
CA THR A 16 -15.37 -11.59 -5.89
C THR A 16 -16.25 -11.64 -4.66
N VAL A 17 -17.57 -11.76 -4.86
CA VAL A 17 -18.55 -11.87 -3.77
C VAL A 17 -18.33 -13.14 -2.96
N ALA A 18 -18.05 -14.26 -3.63
CA ALA A 18 -17.71 -15.51 -2.96
C ALA A 18 -16.44 -15.41 -2.13
N ALA A 19 -15.41 -14.67 -2.61
CA ALA A 19 -14.15 -14.46 -1.90
C ALA A 19 -14.28 -13.51 -0.71
N LEU A 20 -15.22 -12.55 -0.72
CA LEU A 20 -15.55 -11.73 0.44
C LEU A 20 -16.12 -12.58 1.58
N GLY A 21 -16.94 -13.59 1.26
CA GLY A 21 -17.54 -14.49 2.24
C GLY A 21 -18.73 -13.87 3.01
N PRO A 22 -19.25 -14.57 4.04
CA PRO A 22 -20.49 -14.22 4.71
C PRO A 22 -20.36 -13.17 5.83
N ASP A 23 -19.15 -12.71 6.14
CA ASP A 23 -18.86 -11.88 7.31
C ASP A 23 -19.28 -10.42 7.11
N PHE A 24 -19.64 -10.03 5.89
CA PHE A 24 -19.97 -8.66 5.49
C PHE A 24 -21.39 -8.52 4.98
N GLU A 25 -21.94 -7.31 5.11
CA GLU A 25 -23.14 -6.87 4.39
C GLU A 25 -22.70 -6.27 3.05
N ILE A 26 -23.03 -6.93 1.94
CA ILE A 26 -22.65 -6.48 0.59
C ILE A 26 -23.79 -5.63 0.03
N ARG A 27 -23.48 -4.40 -0.37
CA ARG A 27 -24.39 -3.49 -1.06
C ARG A 27 -23.83 -3.14 -2.44
N GLN A 28 -24.72 -2.95 -3.42
CA GLN A 28 -24.35 -2.52 -4.76
C GLN A 28 -24.84 -1.09 -5.01
N VAL A 29 -24.06 -0.31 -5.77
CA VAL A 29 -24.41 1.03 -6.21
C VAL A 29 -23.81 1.28 -7.59
N ASP A 30 -24.43 2.14 -8.39
CA ASP A 30 -23.79 2.68 -9.59
C ASP A 30 -22.77 3.75 -9.17
N GLY A 31 -21.48 3.42 -9.25
CA GLY A 31 -20.39 4.31 -8.89
C GLY A 31 -20.22 5.52 -9.83
N THR A 32 -20.90 5.55 -10.97
CA THR A 32 -20.93 6.70 -11.89
C THR A 32 -21.98 7.72 -11.50
N ASP A 33 -23.02 7.32 -10.76
CA ASP A 33 -23.98 8.25 -10.13
C ASP A 33 -23.39 8.78 -8.82
N ARG A 34 -22.81 9.98 -8.87
CA ARG A 34 -22.15 10.64 -7.72
C ARG A 34 -23.05 10.76 -6.50
N LYS A 35 -24.34 11.05 -6.69
CA LYS A 35 -25.28 11.24 -5.58
C LYS A 35 -25.59 9.92 -4.88
N ALA A 36 -25.84 8.88 -5.65
CA ALA A 36 -26.07 7.53 -5.13
C ALA A 36 -24.80 7.00 -4.43
N LEU A 37 -23.62 7.21 -5.03
CA LEU A 37 -22.34 6.82 -4.47
C LEU A 37 -22.09 7.47 -3.10
N PHE A 38 -22.26 8.79 -2.97
CA PHE A 38 -22.03 9.51 -1.71
C PHE A 38 -22.98 9.04 -0.60
N SER A 39 -24.26 8.83 -0.94
CA SER A 39 -25.25 8.31 0.02
C SER A 39 -24.84 6.91 0.54
N ALA A 40 -24.34 6.04 -0.36
CA ALA A 40 -23.93 4.69 0.02
C ALA A 40 -22.60 4.68 0.80
N LEU A 41 -21.65 5.56 0.46
CA LEU A 41 -20.34 5.69 1.12
C LEU A 41 -20.45 6.11 2.59
N ALA A 42 -21.48 6.88 2.96
CA ALA A 42 -21.68 7.37 4.34
C ALA A 42 -21.71 6.26 5.40
N GLU A 43 -22.12 5.04 5.03
CA GLU A 43 -22.18 3.89 5.92
C GLU A 43 -21.14 2.80 5.62
N ALA A 44 -20.44 2.90 4.48
CA ALA A 44 -19.54 1.86 3.99
C ALA A 44 -18.25 1.79 4.80
N SER A 45 -17.83 0.57 5.16
CA SER A 45 -16.51 0.27 5.74
C SER A 45 -15.46 -0.01 4.65
N ALA A 46 -15.89 -0.50 3.49
CA ALA A 46 -15.05 -0.75 2.32
C ALA A 46 -15.80 -0.44 1.03
N VAL A 47 -15.08 -0.03 -0.01
CA VAL A 47 -15.62 0.13 -1.36
C VAL A 47 -14.75 -0.60 -2.38
N LEU A 48 -15.38 -1.43 -3.24
CA LEU A 48 -14.76 -2.08 -4.37
C LEU A 48 -15.17 -1.33 -5.64
N ILE A 49 -14.15 -0.91 -6.40
CA ILE A 49 -14.31 -0.14 -7.64
C ILE A 49 -13.52 -0.76 -8.79
N ARG A 50 -13.78 -0.30 -10.01
CA ARG A 50 -12.94 -0.51 -11.20
C ARG A 50 -12.48 0.85 -11.74
N SER A 51 -12.63 1.07 -13.03
CA SER A 51 -12.13 2.28 -13.71
C SER A 51 -13.15 3.41 -13.84
N ALA A 52 -14.45 3.13 -13.77
CA ALA A 52 -15.50 4.11 -13.99
C ALA A 52 -15.81 4.95 -12.73
N THR A 53 -15.67 4.36 -11.55
CA THR A 53 -15.92 5.04 -10.27
C THR A 53 -14.73 5.90 -9.86
N LYS A 54 -14.95 7.18 -9.56
CA LYS A 54 -13.92 8.10 -9.06
C LYS A 54 -14.00 8.23 -7.54
N MET A 55 -12.90 7.88 -6.87
CA MET A 55 -12.68 8.09 -5.45
C MET A 55 -11.75 9.30 -5.26
N ASP A 56 -12.27 10.48 -5.54
CA ASP A 56 -11.60 11.76 -5.32
C ASP A 56 -11.77 12.26 -3.89
N GLN A 57 -11.17 13.40 -3.56
CA GLN A 57 -11.24 14.00 -2.23
C GLN A 57 -12.69 14.20 -1.75
N GLU A 58 -13.63 14.56 -2.64
CA GLU A 58 -15.04 14.75 -2.28
C GLU A 58 -15.70 13.42 -1.91
N ALA A 59 -15.48 12.36 -2.70
CA ALA A 59 -16.03 11.03 -2.42
C ALA A 59 -15.50 10.48 -1.08
N ILE A 60 -14.20 10.64 -0.83
CA ILE A 60 -13.56 10.20 0.42
C ILE A 60 -14.09 11.02 1.61
N GLY A 61 -14.30 12.34 1.44
CA GLY A 61 -14.87 13.21 2.47
C GLY A 61 -16.32 12.85 2.87
N ASN A 62 -17.08 12.21 1.98
CA ASN A 62 -18.42 11.70 2.24
C ASN A 62 -18.45 10.28 2.83
N ALA A 63 -17.31 9.70 3.17
CA ALA A 63 -17.17 8.31 3.63
C ALA A 63 -16.55 8.21 5.04
N PRO A 64 -17.19 8.71 6.10
CA PRO A 64 -16.59 8.85 7.44
C PRO A 64 -16.25 7.51 8.12
N LYS A 65 -16.80 6.39 7.65
CA LYS A 65 -16.57 5.05 8.20
C LYS A 65 -15.66 4.20 7.31
N LEU A 66 -15.20 4.76 6.19
CA LEU A 66 -14.43 4.02 5.19
C LEU A 66 -13.03 3.69 5.72
N LYS A 67 -12.65 2.43 5.67
CA LYS A 67 -11.33 1.92 6.06
C LYS A 67 -10.49 1.54 4.86
N VAL A 68 -11.12 1.08 3.75
CA VAL A 68 -10.40 0.60 2.57
C VAL A 68 -11.13 0.92 1.26
N ILE A 69 -10.35 1.41 0.27
CA ILE A 69 -10.73 1.53 -1.13
C ILE A 69 -10.00 0.43 -1.88
N ALA A 70 -10.74 -0.47 -2.53
CA ALA A 70 -10.20 -1.63 -3.23
C ALA A 70 -10.50 -1.53 -4.73
N ARG A 71 -9.47 -1.26 -5.54
CA ARG A 71 -9.61 -1.16 -6.99
C ARG A 71 -9.30 -2.50 -7.65
N ALA A 72 -10.32 -3.15 -8.23
CA ALA A 72 -10.19 -4.41 -8.98
C ALA A 72 -9.48 -4.16 -10.32
N GLY A 73 -8.16 -4.03 -10.27
CA GLY A 73 -7.25 -3.79 -11.39
C GLY A 73 -5.93 -3.20 -10.93
N VAL A 74 -5.03 -2.87 -11.86
CA VAL A 74 -3.64 -2.45 -11.56
C VAL A 74 -3.52 -0.94 -11.34
N GLY A 75 -4.05 -0.12 -12.26
CA GLY A 75 -3.95 1.34 -12.20
C GLY A 75 -4.78 1.92 -11.04
N LEU A 76 -4.46 3.14 -10.61
CA LEU A 76 -5.17 3.87 -9.55
C LEU A 76 -5.46 5.32 -9.96
N ASP A 77 -5.52 5.55 -11.27
CA ASP A 77 -5.68 6.91 -11.85
C ASP A 77 -7.03 7.57 -11.44
N ASN A 78 -7.99 6.77 -10.99
CA ASN A 78 -9.31 7.20 -10.52
C ASN A 78 -9.44 7.28 -8.98
N VAL A 79 -8.32 7.13 -8.23
CA VAL A 79 -8.29 7.21 -6.76
C VAL A 79 -7.33 8.32 -6.33
N ASP A 80 -7.81 9.26 -5.52
CA ASP A 80 -6.95 10.23 -4.85
C ASP A 80 -6.25 9.60 -3.64
N ILE A 81 -5.06 9.03 -3.90
CA ILE A 81 -4.27 8.33 -2.88
C ILE A 81 -3.88 9.28 -1.74
N LYS A 82 -3.61 10.57 -2.04
CA LYS A 82 -3.23 11.55 -1.02
C LYS A 82 -4.39 11.87 -0.08
N ALA A 83 -5.58 12.09 -0.64
CA ALA A 83 -6.78 12.30 0.16
C ALA A 83 -7.13 11.07 1.00
N ALA A 84 -7.04 9.85 0.42
CA ALA A 84 -7.25 8.59 1.15
C ALA A 84 -6.25 8.44 2.31
N THR A 85 -4.97 8.74 2.08
CA THR A 85 -3.93 8.68 3.11
C THR A 85 -4.21 9.66 4.25
N THR A 86 -4.59 10.89 3.93
CA THR A 86 -4.94 11.91 4.93
C THR A 86 -6.15 11.48 5.78
N ALA A 87 -7.14 10.85 5.14
CA ALA A 87 -8.32 10.32 5.83
C ALA A 87 -8.08 9.00 6.58
N GLY A 88 -6.86 8.44 6.53
CA GLY A 88 -6.54 7.15 7.16
C GLY A 88 -7.10 5.93 6.42
N VAL A 89 -7.56 6.11 5.16
CA VAL A 89 -8.17 5.07 4.34
C VAL A 89 -7.10 4.31 3.56
N MET A 90 -7.05 3.00 3.71
CA MET A 90 -6.15 2.14 2.96
C MET A 90 -6.60 2.05 1.50
N VAL A 91 -5.65 2.13 0.56
CA VAL A 91 -5.89 1.91 -0.87
C VAL A 91 -5.20 0.64 -1.29
N VAL A 92 -5.95 -0.29 -1.88
CA VAL A 92 -5.44 -1.57 -2.38
C VAL A 92 -5.80 -1.75 -3.85
N ASN A 93 -4.94 -2.45 -4.58
CA ASN A 93 -5.18 -2.81 -5.97
C ASN A 93 -4.85 -4.29 -6.23
N ALA A 94 -4.92 -4.72 -7.49
CA ALA A 94 -4.58 -6.08 -7.91
C ALA A 94 -3.42 -6.05 -8.91
N PRO A 95 -2.15 -5.86 -8.46
CA PRO A 95 -1.02 -5.49 -9.31
C PRO A 95 -0.54 -6.59 -10.27
N THR A 96 -1.05 -7.81 -10.14
CA THR A 96 -0.66 -8.96 -10.98
C THR A 96 -1.79 -9.55 -11.80
N SER A 97 -3.00 -9.04 -11.65
CA SER A 97 -4.22 -9.68 -12.19
C SER A 97 -4.26 -9.74 -13.72
N ASN A 98 -3.79 -8.69 -14.41
CA ASN A 98 -3.92 -8.53 -15.86
C ASN A 98 -2.61 -8.72 -16.65
N VAL A 99 -1.54 -9.20 -16.01
CA VAL A 99 -0.21 -9.26 -16.65
C VAL A 99 -0.24 -10.09 -17.94
N ILE A 100 -0.96 -11.22 -17.95
CA ILE A 100 -1.10 -12.08 -19.13
C ILE A 100 -1.95 -11.38 -20.19
N SER A 101 -3.11 -10.88 -19.83
CA SER A 101 -4.07 -10.27 -20.77
C SER A 101 -3.48 -9.05 -21.48
N ALA A 102 -2.77 -8.19 -20.75
CA ALA A 102 -2.11 -7.03 -21.33
C ALA A 102 -0.97 -7.42 -22.30
N ALA A 103 -0.20 -8.46 -21.95
CA ALA A 103 0.84 -8.97 -22.84
C ALA A 103 0.24 -9.54 -24.15
N GLU A 104 -0.85 -10.27 -24.05
CA GLU A 104 -1.53 -10.86 -25.22
C GLU A 104 -2.20 -9.79 -26.09
N LEU A 105 -2.82 -8.77 -25.50
CA LEU A 105 -3.39 -7.67 -26.26
C LEU A 105 -2.30 -6.89 -27.02
N ALA A 106 -1.15 -6.62 -26.38
CA ALA A 106 -0.04 -5.94 -27.05
C ALA A 106 0.47 -6.73 -28.28
N ILE A 107 0.59 -8.05 -28.16
CA ILE A 107 0.94 -8.92 -29.30
C ILE A 107 -0.18 -8.91 -30.34
N GLY A 108 -1.45 -8.92 -29.91
CA GLY A 108 -2.60 -8.77 -30.79
C GLY A 108 -2.54 -7.50 -31.63
N HIS A 109 -2.17 -6.36 -31.03
CA HIS A 109 -1.95 -5.10 -31.75
C HIS A 109 -0.78 -5.20 -32.74
N LEU A 110 0.35 -5.83 -32.37
CA LEU A 110 1.47 -6.06 -33.27
C LEU A 110 1.04 -6.87 -34.49
N MET A 111 0.30 -7.95 -34.29
CA MET A 111 -0.24 -8.79 -35.37
C MET A 111 -1.26 -8.05 -36.22
N ALA A 112 -2.16 -7.28 -35.61
CA ALA A 112 -3.16 -6.47 -36.31
C ALA A 112 -2.51 -5.42 -37.22
N LEU A 113 -1.46 -4.77 -36.76
CA LEU A 113 -0.68 -3.78 -37.53
C LEU A 113 0.14 -4.44 -38.63
N SER A 114 0.79 -5.57 -38.36
CA SER A 114 1.65 -6.25 -39.34
C SER A 114 0.84 -6.78 -40.54
N ARG A 115 -0.41 -7.15 -40.33
CA ARG A 115 -1.26 -7.82 -41.32
C ARG A 115 -2.51 -7.01 -41.71
N HIS A 116 -2.66 -5.76 -41.26
CA HIS A 116 -3.79 -4.87 -41.54
C HIS A 116 -5.17 -5.50 -41.19
N ILE A 117 -5.23 -6.35 -40.14
CA ILE A 117 -6.40 -7.21 -39.86
C ILE A 117 -7.71 -6.41 -39.72
N PRO A 118 -7.80 -5.33 -38.90
CA PRO A 118 -9.07 -4.59 -38.73
C PRO A 118 -9.53 -3.92 -40.04
N ALA A 119 -8.61 -3.28 -40.76
CA ALA A 119 -8.92 -2.60 -42.01
C ALA A 119 -9.34 -3.56 -43.13
N ALA A 120 -8.67 -4.72 -43.23
CA ALA A 120 -9.03 -5.77 -44.18
C ALA A 120 -10.40 -6.38 -43.86
N HIS A 121 -10.69 -6.62 -42.59
CA HIS A 121 -11.98 -7.09 -42.12
C HIS A 121 -13.11 -6.11 -42.50
N THR A 122 -12.95 -4.83 -42.17
CA THR A 122 -13.94 -3.79 -42.47
C THR A 122 -14.21 -3.67 -43.97
N SER A 123 -13.15 -3.68 -44.80
CA SER A 123 -13.27 -3.61 -46.26
C SER A 123 -14.04 -4.83 -46.82
N LEU A 124 -13.71 -6.05 -46.35
CA LEU A 124 -14.40 -7.28 -46.80
C LEU A 124 -15.86 -7.32 -46.30
N ALA A 125 -16.11 -6.91 -45.07
CA ALA A 125 -17.48 -6.82 -44.53
C ALA A 125 -18.35 -5.83 -45.28
N ALA A 126 -17.74 -4.79 -45.88
CA ALA A 126 -18.41 -3.86 -46.79
C ALA A 126 -18.57 -4.39 -48.23
N GLY A 127 -18.24 -5.66 -48.50
CA GLY A 127 -18.36 -6.32 -49.81
C GLY A 127 -17.19 -6.04 -50.77
N GLU A 128 -16.09 -5.45 -50.31
CA GLU A 128 -14.95 -5.13 -51.14
C GLU A 128 -13.90 -6.27 -51.16
N TRP A 129 -13.37 -6.60 -52.35
CA TRP A 129 -12.31 -7.60 -52.52
C TRP A 129 -11.01 -6.94 -52.94
N LYS A 130 -10.29 -6.26 -52.00
CA LYS A 130 -9.12 -5.43 -52.30
C LYS A 130 -7.81 -6.04 -51.76
N ARG A 131 -7.44 -7.26 -52.19
CA ARG A 131 -6.29 -8.02 -51.69
C ARG A 131 -4.97 -7.21 -51.65
N ASN A 132 -4.67 -6.53 -52.77
CA ASN A 132 -3.39 -5.81 -52.92
C ASN A 132 -3.23 -4.59 -51.96
N LYS A 133 -4.38 -4.08 -51.43
CA LYS A 133 -4.36 -2.94 -50.47
C LYS A 133 -3.83 -3.37 -49.08
N PHE A 134 -3.90 -4.65 -48.75
CA PHE A 134 -3.61 -5.17 -47.41
C PHE A 134 -2.40 -6.10 -47.38
N THR A 135 -1.40 -5.84 -48.27
CA THR A 135 -0.10 -6.54 -48.22
C THR A 135 0.61 -6.16 -46.94
N GLY A 136 0.84 -7.12 -46.06
CA GLY A 136 1.46 -6.93 -44.75
C GLY A 136 2.93 -7.30 -44.71
N VAL A 137 3.46 -7.42 -43.49
CA VAL A 137 4.83 -7.84 -43.20
C VAL A 137 4.82 -8.97 -42.16
N GLU A 138 5.87 -9.78 -42.15
CA GLU A 138 6.09 -10.82 -41.15
C GLU A 138 6.82 -10.26 -39.92
N LEU A 139 6.68 -10.92 -38.77
CA LEU A 139 7.48 -10.63 -37.58
C LEU A 139 8.80 -11.41 -37.58
N TYR A 140 8.88 -12.47 -38.37
CA TYR A 140 10.10 -13.30 -38.55
C TYR A 140 11.26 -12.43 -39.02
N GLU A 141 12.45 -12.60 -38.38
CA GLU A 141 13.67 -11.83 -38.65
C GLU A 141 13.53 -10.29 -38.49
N LYS A 142 12.45 -9.79 -37.89
CA LYS A 142 12.31 -8.37 -37.55
C LYS A 142 12.93 -8.06 -36.20
N THR A 143 13.42 -6.84 -36.05
CA THR A 143 13.84 -6.32 -34.76
C THR A 143 12.64 -5.72 -34.02
N ILE A 144 12.34 -6.27 -32.84
CA ILE A 144 11.26 -5.78 -32.00
C ILE A 144 11.84 -5.15 -30.74
N GLY A 145 11.60 -3.86 -30.56
CA GLY A 145 11.97 -3.09 -29.39
C GLY A 145 10.93 -3.20 -28.28
N ILE A 146 11.37 -3.50 -27.07
CA ILE A 146 10.51 -3.59 -25.88
C ILE A 146 10.95 -2.51 -24.91
N ILE A 147 10.06 -1.53 -24.67
CA ILE A 147 10.32 -0.44 -23.71
C ILE A 147 9.65 -0.81 -22.39
N GLY A 148 10.47 -1.17 -21.39
CA GLY A 148 10.06 -1.73 -20.11
C GLY A 148 10.10 -3.25 -20.09
N LEU A 149 11.01 -3.82 -19.32
CA LEU A 149 11.25 -5.26 -19.16
C LEU A 149 10.74 -5.78 -17.80
N GLY A 150 9.68 -5.15 -17.27
CA GLY A 150 8.95 -5.61 -16.12
C GLY A 150 8.15 -6.90 -16.39
N ARG A 151 7.13 -7.18 -15.56
CA ARG A 151 6.32 -8.41 -15.66
C ARG A 151 5.69 -8.60 -17.05
N ILE A 152 5.05 -7.55 -17.59
CA ILE A 152 4.40 -7.60 -18.91
C ILE A 152 5.43 -7.70 -20.03
N GLY A 153 6.43 -6.80 -20.04
CA GLY A 153 7.47 -6.80 -21.10
C GLY A 153 8.25 -8.10 -21.17
N THR A 154 8.54 -8.74 -20.03
CA THR A 154 9.16 -10.07 -19.98
C THR A 154 8.27 -11.14 -20.64
N LEU A 155 6.95 -11.14 -20.36
CA LEU A 155 6.04 -12.09 -21.00
C LEU A 155 5.89 -11.84 -22.51
N VAL A 156 5.88 -10.58 -22.92
CA VAL A 156 5.86 -10.20 -24.34
C VAL A 156 7.12 -10.69 -25.03
N ALA A 157 8.29 -10.48 -24.43
CA ALA A 157 9.58 -10.95 -24.97
C ALA A 157 9.58 -12.48 -25.18
N GLN A 158 9.17 -13.24 -24.15
CA GLN A 158 9.08 -14.70 -24.21
C GLN A 158 8.18 -15.21 -25.35
N ARG A 159 7.03 -14.56 -25.56
CA ARG A 159 6.10 -14.94 -26.63
C ARG A 159 6.60 -14.52 -28.01
N LEU A 160 7.19 -13.34 -28.14
CA LEU A 160 7.72 -12.84 -29.41
C LEU A 160 8.97 -13.60 -29.89
N ALA A 161 9.75 -14.16 -28.98
CA ALA A 161 10.85 -15.06 -29.34
C ALA A 161 10.36 -16.26 -30.20
N GLY A 162 9.13 -16.76 -29.95
CA GLY A 162 8.51 -17.81 -30.74
C GLY A 162 8.21 -17.44 -32.20
N PHE A 163 8.20 -16.14 -32.54
CA PHE A 163 8.06 -15.66 -33.92
C PHE A 163 9.39 -15.58 -34.68
N GLY A 164 10.52 -15.93 -34.05
CA GLY A 164 11.85 -15.81 -34.67
C GLY A 164 12.29 -14.35 -34.84
N ALA A 165 11.78 -13.44 -34.04
CA ALA A 165 12.18 -12.03 -34.03
C ALA A 165 13.45 -11.80 -33.21
N THR A 166 14.24 -10.78 -33.58
CA THR A 166 15.36 -10.26 -32.79
C THR A 166 14.80 -9.28 -31.75
N LEU A 167 15.07 -9.54 -30.46
CA LEU A 167 14.52 -8.74 -29.38
C LEU A 167 15.58 -7.81 -28.79
N ILE A 168 15.31 -6.51 -28.80
CA ILE A 168 16.10 -5.49 -28.10
C ILE A 168 15.20 -4.77 -27.08
N GLY A 169 15.77 -4.24 -26.02
CA GLY A 169 14.93 -3.59 -24.98
C GLY A 169 15.60 -2.44 -24.30
N TYR A 170 14.79 -1.55 -23.76
CA TYR A 170 15.22 -0.46 -22.89
C TYR A 170 14.47 -0.54 -21.56
N ASP A 171 15.24 -0.60 -20.48
CA ASP A 171 14.73 -0.47 -19.11
C ASP A 171 15.87 0.03 -18.21
N PRO A 172 15.74 1.20 -17.56
CA PRO A 172 16.81 1.77 -16.73
C PRO A 172 17.03 1.02 -15.42
N TYR A 173 16.14 0.10 -15.04
CA TYR A 173 16.17 -0.63 -13.75
C TYR A 173 16.55 -2.11 -13.91
N VAL A 174 16.69 -2.61 -15.14
CA VAL A 174 17.02 -4.01 -15.43
C VAL A 174 18.51 -4.13 -15.75
N THR A 175 19.16 -5.14 -15.17
CA THR A 175 20.57 -5.42 -15.45
C THR A 175 20.74 -6.15 -16.78
N GLN A 176 21.93 -6.01 -17.41
CA GLN A 176 22.29 -6.72 -18.65
C GLN A 176 22.07 -8.24 -18.51
N ALA A 177 22.55 -8.84 -17.42
CA ALA A 177 22.40 -10.27 -17.15
C ALA A 177 20.92 -10.70 -17.08
N ARG A 178 20.04 -9.86 -16.53
CA ARG A 178 18.60 -10.16 -16.48
C ARG A 178 17.95 -10.08 -17.85
N ALA A 179 18.32 -9.09 -18.67
CA ALA A 179 17.83 -8.96 -20.04
C ALA A 179 18.26 -10.17 -20.90
N GLU A 180 19.51 -10.60 -20.80
CA GLU A 180 20.03 -11.79 -21.49
C GLU A 180 19.28 -13.07 -21.09
N GLN A 181 18.94 -13.25 -19.81
CA GLN A 181 18.15 -14.41 -19.34
C GLN A 181 16.77 -14.51 -20.00
N ILE A 182 16.18 -13.40 -20.41
CA ILE A 182 14.88 -13.36 -21.10
C ILE A 182 15.02 -13.26 -22.62
N GLY A 183 16.24 -13.36 -23.14
CA GLY A 183 16.54 -13.34 -24.58
C GLY A 183 16.44 -11.96 -25.22
N VAL A 184 16.67 -10.88 -24.46
CA VAL A 184 16.60 -9.49 -24.92
C VAL A 184 17.98 -8.82 -24.83
N GLU A 185 18.45 -8.20 -25.91
CA GLU A 185 19.60 -7.33 -25.90
C GLU A 185 19.23 -5.98 -25.26
N LEU A 186 19.83 -5.64 -24.12
CA LEU A 186 19.58 -4.36 -23.45
C LEU A 186 20.36 -3.23 -24.14
N VAL A 187 19.66 -2.18 -24.57
CA VAL A 187 20.23 -1.07 -25.33
C VAL A 187 19.68 0.28 -24.86
N ALA A 188 20.28 1.38 -25.30
CA ALA A 188 19.74 2.73 -25.04
C ALA A 188 18.41 2.96 -25.79
N LEU A 189 17.59 3.89 -25.30
CA LEU A 189 16.30 4.22 -25.93
C LEU A 189 16.46 4.65 -27.40
N GLU A 190 17.49 5.41 -27.69
CA GLU A 190 17.82 5.86 -29.05
C GLU A 190 18.13 4.69 -30.00
N ASP A 191 18.77 3.62 -29.50
CA ASP A 191 19.05 2.43 -30.30
C ASP A 191 17.78 1.59 -30.49
N VAL A 192 16.88 1.52 -29.49
CA VAL A 192 15.54 0.95 -29.69
C VAL A 192 14.84 1.67 -30.84
N MET A 193 14.81 2.99 -30.85
CA MET A 193 14.14 3.77 -31.91
C MET A 193 14.77 3.56 -33.28
N LYS A 194 16.11 3.55 -33.39
CA LYS A 194 16.85 3.43 -34.67
C LYS A 194 16.80 2.03 -35.27
N ARG A 195 16.80 0.99 -34.43
CA ARG A 195 16.97 -0.40 -34.88
C ARG A 195 15.68 -1.17 -35.06
N SER A 196 14.62 -0.77 -34.39
CA SER A 196 13.36 -1.52 -34.36
C SER A 196 12.53 -1.37 -35.62
N ASP A 197 11.90 -2.46 -36.04
CA ASP A 197 10.81 -2.50 -37.03
C ASP A 197 9.44 -2.43 -36.33
N PHE A 198 9.39 -2.92 -35.09
CA PHE A 198 8.25 -2.81 -34.19
C PHE A 198 8.71 -2.38 -32.81
N ILE A 199 7.91 -1.58 -32.11
CA ILE A 199 8.12 -1.22 -30.70
C ILE A 199 6.85 -1.49 -29.91
N THR A 200 6.99 -2.00 -28.70
CA THR A 200 5.90 -2.13 -27.73
C THR A 200 6.31 -1.57 -26.38
N VAL A 201 5.36 -0.85 -25.74
CA VAL A 201 5.62 -0.05 -24.52
C VAL A 201 4.94 -0.67 -23.32
N HIS A 202 5.72 -0.90 -22.24
CA HIS A 202 5.29 -1.58 -21.00
C HIS A 202 5.85 -0.92 -19.74
N ILE A 203 5.85 0.41 -19.70
CA ILE A 203 6.31 1.20 -18.56
C ILE A 203 5.15 1.95 -17.88
N PRO A 204 5.25 2.30 -16.58
CA PRO A 204 4.28 3.15 -15.92
C PRO A 204 4.39 4.59 -16.42
N LYS A 205 3.30 5.37 -16.23
CA LYS A 205 3.31 6.80 -16.46
C LYS A 205 3.83 7.50 -15.20
N THR A 206 4.93 8.21 -15.34
CA THR A 206 5.54 9.06 -14.32
C THR A 206 5.88 10.42 -14.92
N ALA A 207 6.45 11.33 -14.14
CA ALA A 207 6.96 12.60 -14.66
C ALA A 207 8.06 12.37 -15.70
N GLU A 208 8.93 11.38 -15.48
CA GLU A 208 10.07 11.05 -16.35
C GLU A 208 9.66 10.29 -17.62
N THR A 209 8.55 9.53 -17.58
CA THR A 209 8.08 8.72 -18.71
C THR A 209 6.99 9.42 -19.53
N THR A 210 6.43 10.51 -19.04
CA THR A 210 5.48 11.34 -19.80
C THR A 210 6.19 11.99 -20.98
N GLY A 211 5.68 11.75 -22.20
CA GLY A 211 6.29 12.26 -23.44
C GLY A 211 7.63 11.64 -23.79
N LEU A 212 7.98 10.50 -23.19
CA LEU A 212 9.25 9.79 -23.42
C LEU A 212 9.50 9.54 -24.91
N ILE A 213 8.44 9.23 -25.65
CA ILE A 213 8.49 9.02 -27.11
C ILE A 213 7.78 10.18 -27.77
N GLY A 214 8.57 11.11 -28.29
CA GLY A 214 8.10 12.34 -28.92
C GLY A 214 8.78 12.62 -30.27
N LYS A 215 8.74 13.87 -30.74
CA LYS A 215 9.29 14.29 -32.05
C LYS A 215 10.74 13.87 -32.27
N LYS A 216 11.58 13.96 -31.24
CA LYS A 216 13.01 13.58 -31.33
C LYS A 216 13.17 12.09 -31.60
N GLN A 217 12.39 11.25 -30.94
CA GLN A 217 12.43 9.79 -31.08
C GLN A 217 11.91 9.37 -32.47
N PHE A 218 10.82 9.96 -32.92
CA PHE A 218 10.28 9.66 -34.25
C PHE A 218 11.20 10.11 -35.39
N ALA A 219 11.98 11.20 -35.21
CA ALA A 219 12.91 11.69 -36.21
C ALA A 219 14.07 10.74 -36.51
N ILE A 220 14.41 9.83 -35.60
CA ILE A 220 15.50 8.86 -35.76
C ILE A 220 14.97 7.43 -36.00
N ALA A 221 13.67 7.26 -36.04
CA ALA A 221 13.02 5.95 -36.23
C ALA A 221 13.13 5.50 -37.70
N LYS A 222 13.00 4.18 -37.90
CA LYS A 222 12.87 3.64 -39.26
C LYS A 222 11.51 4.03 -39.87
N PRO A 223 11.40 4.35 -41.17
CA PRO A 223 10.13 4.67 -41.82
C PRO A 223 9.12 3.52 -41.79
N ASN A 224 9.55 2.29 -41.65
CA ASN A 224 8.72 1.12 -41.53
C ASN A 224 8.33 0.77 -40.08
N LEU A 225 8.76 1.58 -39.09
CA LEU A 225 8.44 1.34 -37.68
C LEU A 225 6.91 1.31 -37.44
N ARG A 226 6.48 0.32 -36.65
CA ARG A 226 5.15 0.25 -36.06
C ARG A 226 5.27 0.24 -34.54
N ILE A 227 4.54 1.14 -33.86
CA ILE A 227 4.63 1.28 -32.40
C ILE A 227 3.31 0.89 -31.73
N VAL A 228 3.39 0.17 -30.61
CA VAL A 228 2.22 -0.26 -29.81
C VAL A 228 2.31 0.28 -28.39
N ASN A 229 1.22 0.85 -27.91
CA ASN A 229 1.06 1.27 -26.52
C ASN A 229 -0.23 0.70 -25.92
N CYS A 230 -0.08 -0.32 -25.08
CA CYS A 230 -1.14 -0.90 -24.24
C CYS A 230 -0.84 -0.68 -22.75
N SER A 231 -0.04 0.35 -22.40
CA SER A 231 0.35 0.62 -21.01
C SER A 231 -0.37 1.84 -20.44
N ARG A 232 0.04 3.07 -20.77
CA ARG A 232 -0.60 4.31 -20.33
C ARG A 232 -0.56 5.37 -21.42
N GLY A 233 -1.66 6.15 -21.55
CA GLY A 233 -1.71 7.33 -22.39
C GLY A 233 -0.73 8.41 -21.92
N GLY A 234 -0.14 9.14 -22.88
CA GLY A 234 0.81 10.22 -22.62
C GLY A 234 2.28 9.78 -22.46
N ILE A 235 2.61 8.49 -22.49
CA ILE A 235 3.99 8.01 -22.63
C ILE A 235 4.49 8.31 -24.04
N ILE A 236 3.65 8.08 -25.03
CA ILE A 236 3.85 8.57 -26.39
C ILE A 236 3.14 9.92 -26.49
N ASP A 237 3.85 10.93 -26.96
CA ASP A 237 3.27 12.24 -27.28
C ASP A 237 2.33 12.07 -28.49
N GLU A 238 1.02 12.25 -28.24
CA GLU A 238 -0.02 11.99 -29.26
C GLU A 238 0.04 12.96 -30.43
N GLU A 239 0.45 14.23 -30.21
CA GLU A 239 0.64 15.22 -31.28
C GLU A 239 1.83 14.84 -32.15
N ALA A 240 2.96 14.48 -31.53
CA ALA A 240 4.13 14.01 -32.25
C ALA A 240 3.87 12.70 -33.01
N LEU A 241 3.08 11.80 -32.43
CA LEU A 241 2.67 10.55 -33.07
C LEU A 241 1.80 10.83 -34.31
N TYR A 242 0.81 11.73 -34.18
CA TYR A 242 -0.04 12.14 -35.30
C TYR A 242 0.79 12.72 -36.45
N GLU A 243 1.73 13.61 -36.13
CA GLU A 243 2.65 14.19 -37.11
C GLU A 243 3.50 13.12 -37.80
N ALA A 244 4.07 12.18 -37.03
CA ALA A 244 4.90 11.11 -37.54
C ALA A 244 4.14 10.16 -38.48
N LEU A 245 2.90 9.82 -38.14
CA LEU A 245 2.04 8.97 -38.95
C LEU A 245 1.58 9.64 -40.25
N THR A 246 1.18 10.91 -40.18
CA THR A 246 0.67 11.67 -41.36
C THR A 246 1.77 12.05 -42.34
N LYS A 247 3.00 12.31 -41.83
CA LYS A 247 4.18 12.63 -42.67
C LYS A 247 4.92 11.38 -43.14
N GLY A 248 4.52 10.18 -42.68
CA GLY A 248 5.15 8.92 -43.07
C GLY A 248 6.52 8.70 -42.43
N PHE A 249 6.82 9.32 -41.30
CA PHE A 249 8.05 9.05 -40.56
C PHE A 249 8.02 7.65 -39.91
N ILE A 250 6.83 7.12 -39.62
CA ILE A 250 6.59 5.75 -39.19
C ILE A 250 5.39 5.16 -39.93
N ALA A 251 5.34 3.83 -40.00
CA ALA A 251 4.34 3.11 -40.79
C ALA A 251 2.99 2.93 -40.10
N GLY A 252 2.95 2.89 -38.76
CA GLY A 252 1.68 2.66 -38.05
C GLY A 252 1.79 2.72 -36.54
N ALA A 253 0.63 2.76 -35.87
CA ALA A 253 0.52 2.72 -34.42
C ALA A 253 -0.63 1.83 -33.96
N GLY A 254 -0.46 1.15 -32.82
CA GLY A 254 -1.49 0.41 -32.11
C GLY A 254 -1.70 1.02 -30.72
N LEU A 255 -2.88 1.50 -30.43
CA LEU A 255 -3.18 2.20 -29.20
C LEU A 255 -4.36 1.59 -28.47
N ASP A 256 -4.14 1.16 -27.24
CA ASP A 256 -5.18 0.74 -26.31
C ASP A 256 -5.50 1.84 -25.29
N VAL A 257 -4.61 2.84 -25.16
CA VAL A 257 -4.67 3.88 -24.12
C VAL A 257 -4.40 5.28 -24.70
N PHE A 258 -5.00 6.31 -24.07
CA PHE A 258 -4.96 7.69 -24.55
C PHE A 258 -4.70 8.67 -23.40
N VAL A 259 -4.24 9.89 -23.73
CA VAL A 259 -4.05 10.97 -22.73
C VAL A 259 -5.37 11.34 -22.08
N SER A 260 -6.46 11.41 -22.86
CA SER A 260 -7.82 11.55 -22.38
C SER A 260 -8.64 10.32 -22.76
N GLU A 261 -9.31 9.72 -21.81
CA GLU A 261 -10.19 8.57 -22.02
C GLU A 261 -11.61 8.90 -21.53
N PRO A 262 -12.61 8.86 -22.43
CA PRO A 262 -12.56 8.55 -23.87
C PRO A 262 -11.84 9.63 -24.71
N PRO A 263 -11.17 9.24 -25.82
CA PRO A 263 -10.37 10.14 -26.65
C PRO A 263 -11.21 10.95 -27.64
N VAL A 264 -12.23 11.66 -27.14
CA VAL A 264 -13.17 12.43 -27.96
C VAL A 264 -12.43 13.53 -28.73
N GLY A 265 -12.59 13.54 -30.04
CA GLY A 265 -11.97 14.53 -30.92
C GLY A 265 -10.48 14.31 -31.22
N SER A 266 -9.89 13.21 -30.76
CA SER A 266 -8.50 12.88 -31.08
C SER A 266 -8.34 12.64 -32.61
N PRO A 267 -7.37 13.32 -33.26
CA PRO A 267 -7.13 13.16 -34.69
C PRO A 267 -6.58 11.75 -35.04
N LEU A 268 -6.08 11.01 -34.06
CA LEU A 268 -5.60 9.64 -34.24
C LEU A 268 -6.72 8.64 -34.60
N LEU A 269 -7.97 8.93 -34.22
CA LEU A 269 -9.12 8.04 -34.46
C LEU A 269 -9.47 7.88 -35.96
N GLY A 270 -9.08 8.85 -36.79
CA GLY A 270 -9.39 8.85 -38.23
C GLY A 270 -8.28 8.28 -39.13
N LEU A 271 -7.13 7.88 -38.57
CA LEU A 271 -5.98 7.48 -39.36
C LEU A 271 -6.07 6.02 -39.82
N PRO A 272 -5.85 5.71 -41.12
CA PRO A 272 -5.98 4.37 -41.67
C PRO A 272 -4.87 3.40 -41.27
N ASN A 273 -3.76 3.92 -40.75
CA ASN A 273 -2.59 3.16 -40.30
C ASN A 273 -2.51 3.06 -38.76
N VAL A 274 -3.64 3.27 -38.08
CA VAL A 274 -3.74 3.11 -36.61
C VAL A 274 -4.76 1.99 -36.27
N VAL A 275 -4.38 1.12 -35.34
CA VAL A 275 -5.25 0.11 -34.72
C VAL A 275 -5.60 0.59 -33.31
N LEU A 276 -6.89 0.63 -33.01
CA LEU A 276 -7.40 1.24 -31.77
C LEU A 276 -8.25 0.25 -30.99
N THR A 277 -8.09 0.23 -29.67
CA THR A 277 -8.97 -0.47 -28.72
C THR A 277 -9.27 0.44 -27.52
N PRO A 278 -10.46 0.32 -26.89
CA PRO A 278 -10.89 1.22 -25.81
C PRO A 278 -10.45 0.73 -24.43
N HIS A 279 -9.13 0.72 -24.19
CA HIS A 279 -8.46 0.34 -22.93
C HIS A 279 -8.84 -1.07 -22.45
N LEU A 280 -8.58 -2.08 -23.29
CA LEU A 280 -8.94 -3.48 -23.08
C LEU A 280 -7.85 -4.33 -22.43
N GLY A 281 -6.69 -3.76 -22.06
CA GLY A 281 -5.55 -4.49 -21.51
C GLY A 281 -5.85 -5.40 -20.30
N ALA A 282 -6.91 -5.09 -19.53
CA ALA A 282 -7.38 -5.90 -18.41
C ALA A 282 -8.78 -6.52 -18.65
N SER A 283 -9.34 -6.40 -19.85
CA SER A 283 -10.73 -6.77 -20.16
C SER A 283 -10.82 -8.21 -20.65
N THR A 284 -10.39 -9.16 -19.83
CA THR A 284 -10.63 -10.59 -20.00
C THR A 284 -11.30 -11.15 -18.74
N ASP A 285 -12.08 -12.21 -18.88
CA ASP A 285 -12.79 -12.86 -17.76
C ASP A 285 -11.80 -13.29 -16.68
N GLU A 286 -10.67 -13.87 -17.06
CA GLU A 286 -9.63 -14.33 -16.13
C GLU A 286 -8.94 -13.16 -15.38
N ALA A 287 -8.67 -12.04 -16.06
CA ALA A 287 -8.07 -10.89 -15.42
C ALA A 287 -9.04 -10.23 -14.42
N GLN A 288 -10.31 -10.13 -14.79
CA GLN A 288 -11.37 -9.56 -13.94
C GLN A 288 -11.63 -10.44 -12.71
N GLU A 289 -11.70 -11.76 -12.90
CA GLU A 289 -11.87 -12.70 -11.80
C GLU A 289 -10.69 -12.66 -10.83
N LYS A 290 -9.45 -12.75 -11.35
CA LYS A 290 -8.23 -12.63 -10.52
C LYS A 290 -8.17 -11.31 -9.76
N ALA A 291 -8.51 -10.20 -10.42
CA ALA A 291 -8.54 -8.90 -9.77
C ALA A 291 -9.58 -8.85 -8.65
N GLY A 292 -10.79 -9.32 -8.91
CA GLY A 292 -11.86 -9.37 -7.93
C GLY A 292 -11.52 -10.22 -6.70
N ILE A 293 -10.99 -11.42 -6.91
CA ILE A 293 -10.56 -12.31 -5.81
C ILE A 293 -9.42 -11.67 -4.99
N SER A 294 -8.43 -11.04 -5.66
CA SER A 294 -7.31 -10.39 -4.98
C SER A 294 -7.79 -9.26 -4.07
N VAL A 295 -8.60 -8.33 -4.59
CA VAL A 295 -9.08 -7.21 -3.78
C VAL A 295 -10.07 -7.64 -2.70
N ALA A 296 -10.87 -8.68 -2.92
CA ALA A 296 -11.74 -9.25 -1.88
C ALA A 296 -10.94 -9.78 -0.69
N LYS A 297 -9.84 -10.50 -0.95
CA LYS A 297 -8.91 -10.95 0.10
C LYS A 297 -8.29 -9.76 0.83
N SER A 298 -7.86 -8.73 0.10
CA SER A 298 -7.29 -7.50 0.68
C SER A 298 -8.30 -6.77 1.57
N VAL A 299 -9.57 -6.67 1.16
CA VAL A 299 -10.65 -6.08 1.98
C VAL A 299 -10.88 -6.88 3.27
N ARG A 300 -10.88 -8.21 3.20
CA ARG A 300 -11.02 -9.06 4.39
C ARG A 300 -9.91 -8.80 5.40
N LEU A 301 -8.65 -8.77 4.95
CA LEU A 301 -7.50 -8.47 5.80
C LEU A 301 -7.60 -7.06 6.40
N ALA A 302 -7.90 -6.05 5.57
CA ALA A 302 -8.01 -4.66 6.01
C ALA A 302 -9.10 -4.47 7.08
N LEU A 303 -10.27 -5.08 6.89
CA LEU A 303 -11.40 -4.96 7.84
C LEU A 303 -11.20 -5.82 9.11
N ALA A 304 -10.36 -6.85 9.06
CA ALA A 304 -9.91 -7.59 10.23
C ALA A 304 -8.81 -6.85 11.02
N GLY A 305 -8.32 -5.70 10.53
CA GLY A 305 -7.19 -4.98 11.13
C GLY A 305 -5.82 -5.54 10.75
N ASP A 306 -5.78 -6.55 9.89
CA ASP A 306 -4.56 -7.15 9.38
C ASP A 306 -3.89 -6.24 8.33
N LEU A 307 -2.57 -6.43 8.16
CA LEU A 307 -1.83 -5.75 7.10
C LEU A 307 -2.06 -6.40 5.75
N VAL A 308 -2.25 -5.54 4.76
CA VAL A 308 -2.56 -5.96 3.39
C VAL A 308 -1.32 -5.80 2.51
N PRO A 309 -0.77 -6.91 1.94
CA PRO A 309 0.43 -6.86 1.09
C PRO A 309 0.29 -5.97 -0.15
N ASP A 310 -0.91 -5.87 -0.70
CA ASP A 310 -1.22 -5.08 -1.90
C ASP A 310 -1.66 -3.64 -1.58
N ALA A 311 -1.46 -3.17 -0.34
CA ALA A 311 -1.73 -1.78 0.04
C ALA A 311 -0.68 -0.85 -0.60
N VAL A 312 -1.15 0.21 -1.26
CA VAL A 312 -0.26 1.14 -1.99
C VAL A 312 0.14 2.37 -1.18
N ASN A 313 -0.61 2.69 -0.14
CA ASN A 313 -0.35 3.83 0.74
C ASN A 313 -0.01 3.44 2.18
N VAL A 314 0.44 2.19 2.38
CA VAL A 314 1.01 1.69 3.63
C VAL A 314 2.44 1.23 3.35
N ALA A 315 3.42 1.70 4.13
CA ALA A 315 4.79 1.23 4.00
C ALA A 315 4.94 -0.18 4.62
N GLY A 316 5.77 -1.06 4.02
CA GLY A 316 6.17 -2.33 4.65
C GLY A 316 5.93 -3.61 3.84
N GLY A 317 5.27 -3.60 2.69
CA GLY A 317 5.17 -4.77 1.80
C GLY A 317 4.69 -6.07 2.47
N VAL A 318 5.24 -7.22 2.05
CA VAL A 318 4.92 -8.54 2.62
C VAL A 318 5.62 -8.70 3.97
N ILE A 319 4.83 -8.94 5.03
CA ILE A 319 5.33 -9.08 6.39
C ILE A 319 5.75 -10.52 6.64
N ASP A 320 6.97 -10.69 7.16
CA ASP A 320 7.46 -11.99 7.58
C ASP A 320 6.60 -12.56 8.74
N ALA A 321 6.35 -13.86 8.70
CA ALA A 321 5.52 -14.53 9.71
C ALA A 321 6.07 -14.40 11.14
N SER A 322 7.40 -14.25 11.28
CA SER A 322 8.05 -14.07 12.59
C SER A 322 7.84 -12.67 13.17
N VAL A 323 7.55 -11.67 12.34
CA VAL A 323 7.31 -10.27 12.73
C VAL A 323 5.86 -10.04 13.16
N LYS A 324 4.90 -10.74 12.53
CA LYS A 324 3.45 -10.56 12.77
C LYS A 324 3.02 -10.57 14.25
N PRO A 325 3.50 -11.49 15.10
CA PRO A 325 3.10 -11.52 16.51
C PRO A 325 3.49 -10.28 17.31
N GLY A 326 4.47 -9.51 16.81
CA GLY A 326 4.93 -8.27 17.43
C GLY A 326 4.02 -7.06 17.16
N ILE A 327 3.10 -7.13 16.19
CA ILE A 327 2.27 -5.98 15.78
C ILE A 327 1.36 -5.50 16.92
N PRO A 328 0.52 -6.36 17.55
CA PRO A 328 -0.32 -5.92 18.67
C PRO A 328 0.50 -5.42 19.87
N LEU A 329 1.67 -6.03 20.12
CA LEU A 329 2.57 -5.57 21.17
C LEU A 329 3.07 -4.15 20.88
N ALA A 330 3.56 -3.88 19.67
CA ALA A 330 4.09 -2.58 19.27
C ALA A 330 3.01 -1.47 19.39
N GLU A 331 1.76 -1.76 19.02
CA GLU A 331 0.65 -0.83 19.17
C GLU A 331 0.39 -0.51 20.65
N LYS A 332 0.36 -1.51 21.52
CA LYS A 332 0.20 -1.32 22.98
C LYS A 332 1.36 -0.54 23.60
N LEU A 333 2.60 -0.78 23.15
CA LEU A 333 3.76 0.02 23.60
C LEU A 333 3.59 1.50 23.19
N GLY A 334 3.02 1.78 22.03
CA GLY A 334 2.63 3.13 21.61
C GLY A 334 1.67 3.79 22.59
N GLN A 335 0.61 3.10 22.99
CA GLN A 335 -0.37 3.59 23.97
C GLN A 335 0.27 3.82 25.35
N ILE A 336 1.17 2.92 25.79
CA ILE A 336 1.87 3.07 27.05
C ILE A 336 2.74 4.34 27.03
N VAL A 337 3.53 4.55 25.97
CA VAL A 337 4.38 5.74 25.84
C VAL A 337 3.54 7.01 25.79
N ALA A 338 2.41 7.01 25.08
CA ALA A 338 1.46 8.11 25.09
C ALA A 338 0.93 8.43 26.49
N GLY A 339 0.56 7.41 27.26
CA GLY A 339 0.08 7.57 28.64
C GLY A 339 1.15 8.02 29.63
N LEU A 340 2.42 7.72 29.37
CA LEU A 340 3.56 8.20 30.16
C LEU A 340 3.95 9.65 29.83
N ALA A 341 3.70 10.10 28.61
CA ALA A 341 4.03 11.46 28.18
C ALA A 341 3.21 12.50 28.97
N HIS A 342 3.88 13.53 29.46
CA HIS A 342 3.27 14.59 30.25
C HIS A 342 3.36 15.97 29.57
N THR A 343 4.05 16.03 28.44
CA THR A 343 4.12 17.20 27.54
C THR A 343 4.31 16.70 26.10
N SER A 344 4.43 17.62 25.14
CA SER A 344 4.50 17.30 23.72
C SER A 344 5.70 16.42 23.38
N ILE A 345 5.51 15.46 22.48
CA ILE A 345 6.57 14.59 21.98
C ILE A 345 7.26 15.30 20.81
N VAL A 346 8.61 15.31 20.84
CA VAL A 346 9.47 15.92 19.81
C VAL A 346 10.05 14.87 18.88
N SER A 347 10.43 13.71 19.42
CA SER A 347 10.91 12.60 18.61
C SER A 347 10.54 11.26 19.22
N VAL A 348 10.43 10.25 18.37
CA VAL A 348 10.25 8.85 18.76
C VAL A 348 11.27 7.97 18.06
N GLU A 349 11.79 6.99 18.78
CA GLU A 349 12.64 5.94 18.26
C GLU A 349 12.00 4.59 18.56
N PHE A 350 11.73 3.83 17.49
CA PHE A 350 11.32 2.44 17.60
C PHE A 350 12.54 1.55 17.37
N GLU A 351 12.87 0.72 18.35
CA GLU A 351 13.97 -0.22 18.30
C GLU A 351 13.45 -1.66 18.29
N ALA A 352 13.95 -2.47 17.35
CA ALA A 352 13.73 -3.93 17.33
C ALA A 352 15.05 -4.65 17.54
N ARG A 353 15.08 -5.57 18.52
CA ARG A 353 16.24 -6.38 18.85
C ARG A 353 15.94 -7.87 18.73
N GLY A 354 16.98 -8.63 18.38
CA GLY A 354 16.94 -10.09 18.27
C GLY A 354 16.65 -10.58 16.85
N GLU A 355 16.11 -11.78 16.71
CA GLU A 355 15.94 -12.44 15.41
C GLU A 355 15.02 -11.67 14.44
N ILE A 356 13.98 -10.98 14.96
CA ILE A 356 13.08 -10.18 14.12
C ILE A 356 13.79 -8.99 13.44
N ALA A 357 14.90 -8.52 14.02
CA ALA A 357 15.65 -7.40 13.45
C ALA A 357 16.39 -7.77 12.14
N ALA A 358 16.44 -9.04 11.76
CA ALA A 358 16.93 -9.48 10.46
C ALA A 358 15.89 -9.30 9.33
N HIS A 359 14.64 -8.99 9.68
CA HIS A 359 13.52 -8.81 8.75
C HIS A 359 13.12 -7.32 8.65
N ASP A 360 12.22 -7.00 7.71
CA ASP A 360 11.60 -5.69 7.68
C ASP A 360 10.60 -5.54 8.84
N VAL A 361 10.96 -4.71 9.81
CA VAL A 361 10.15 -4.39 11.00
C VAL A 361 9.41 -3.04 10.87
N THR A 362 9.36 -2.46 9.68
CA THR A 362 8.67 -1.18 9.43
C THR A 362 7.23 -1.21 9.93
N VAL A 363 6.56 -2.34 9.80
CA VAL A 363 5.20 -2.55 10.30
C VAL A 363 5.06 -2.38 11.80
N LEU A 364 6.04 -2.83 12.59
CA LEU A 364 6.04 -2.67 14.05
C LEU A 364 6.17 -1.18 14.42
N LYS A 365 7.01 -0.44 13.71
CA LYS A 365 7.09 1.02 13.86
C LYS A 365 5.74 1.69 13.54
N LEU A 366 5.05 1.29 12.46
CA LEU A 366 3.74 1.82 12.10
C LEU A 366 2.69 1.51 13.18
N ALA A 367 2.71 0.30 13.73
CA ALA A 367 1.83 -0.10 14.83
C ALA A 367 2.09 0.74 16.09
N ALA A 368 3.35 0.94 16.45
CA ALA A 368 3.72 1.78 17.59
C ALA A 368 3.27 3.24 17.41
N LEU A 369 3.41 3.81 16.20
CA LEU A 369 2.92 5.15 15.89
C LEU A 369 1.40 5.23 15.94
N LYS A 370 0.68 4.21 15.40
CA LYS A 370 -0.79 4.13 15.52
C LYS A 370 -1.20 4.18 16.99
N GLY A 371 -0.64 3.29 17.84
CA GLY A 371 -0.93 3.24 19.26
C GLY A 371 -0.57 4.54 20.00
N LEU A 372 0.52 5.21 19.59
CA LEU A 372 0.94 6.49 20.17
C LEU A 372 -0.09 7.59 19.90
N PHE A 373 -0.53 7.74 18.64
CA PHE A 373 -1.39 8.85 18.24
C PHE A 373 -2.87 8.62 18.51
N GLN A 374 -3.37 7.37 18.52
CA GLN A 374 -4.80 7.10 18.70
C GLN A 374 -5.38 7.61 20.01
N THR A 375 -4.54 7.83 21.03
CA THR A 375 -4.93 8.43 22.31
C THR A 375 -4.70 9.95 22.37
N MET A 376 -4.01 10.52 21.37
CA MET A 376 -3.62 11.94 21.35
C MET A 376 -4.45 12.78 20.38
N VAL A 377 -5.18 12.16 19.44
CA VAL A 377 -5.95 12.87 18.42
C VAL A 377 -7.40 12.38 18.41
N THR A 378 -8.29 13.18 17.85
CA THR A 378 -9.72 12.85 17.73
C THR A 378 -10.08 12.21 16.40
N GLU A 379 -9.23 12.40 15.37
CA GLU A 379 -9.36 11.75 14.08
C GLU A 379 -9.02 10.26 14.16
N GLN A 380 -9.57 9.48 13.23
CA GLN A 380 -9.27 8.05 13.13
C GLN A 380 -7.80 7.84 12.73
N VAL A 381 -7.04 7.15 13.58
CA VAL A 381 -5.65 6.78 13.32
C VAL A 381 -5.56 5.37 12.79
N SER A 382 -4.76 5.18 11.75
CA SER A 382 -4.48 3.90 11.12
C SER A 382 -2.99 3.77 10.78
N TYR A 383 -2.54 2.58 10.35
CA TYR A 383 -1.18 2.39 9.82
C TYR A 383 -0.86 3.28 8.62
N VAL A 384 -1.90 3.79 7.93
CA VAL A 384 -1.80 4.63 6.75
C VAL A 384 -1.41 6.05 7.10
N ASN A 385 -2.14 6.68 8.05
CA ASN A 385 -1.98 8.10 8.38
C ASN A 385 -1.09 8.37 9.60
N ALA A 386 -0.74 7.38 10.41
CA ALA A 386 0.11 7.58 11.58
C ALA A 386 1.46 8.24 11.26
N PRO A 387 2.19 7.89 10.19
CA PRO A 387 3.42 8.58 9.79
C PRO A 387 3.17 10.05 9.39
N LEU A 388 2.08 10.32 8.67
CA LEU A 388 1.70 11.68 8.28
C LEU A 388 1.35 12.55 9.48
N LEU A 389 0.67 11.99 10.49
CA LEU A 389 0.38 12.66 11.76
C LEU A 389 1.66 13.02 12.54
N ALA A 390 2.66 12.14 12.52
CA ALA A 390 3.97 12.44 13.09
C ALA A 390 4.63 13.64 12.38
N GLU A 391 4.67 13.63 11.05
CA GLU A 391 5.22 14.71 10.24
C GLU A 391 4.49 16.05 10.49
N GLN A 392 3.16 16.06 10.44
CA GLN A 392 2.34 17.25 10.66
C GLN A 392 2.52 17.87 12.06
N ARG A 393 2.87 17.04 13.04
CA ARG A 393 3.13 17.48 14.43
C ARG A 393 4.60 17.78 14.70
N GLY A 394 5.46 17.65 13.67
CA GLY A 394 6.91 17.88 13.81
C GLY A 394 7.61 16.84 14.68
N VAL A 395 7.03 15.62 14.79
CA VAL A 395 7.65 14.52 15.54
C VAL A 395 8.63 13.77 14.64
N GLU A 396 9.90 13.81 14.98
CA GLU A 396 10.92 13.03 14.28
C GLU A 396 10.77 11.54 14.60
N VAL A 397 10.73 10.69 13.57
CA VAL A 397 10.55 9.23 13.74
C VAL A 397 11.78 8.49 13.26
N ARG A 398 12.38 7.69 14.15
CA ARG A 398 13.53 6.83 13.85
C ARG A 398 13.18 5.36 14.02
N LEU A 399 13.85 4.52 13.23
CA LEU A 399 13.81 3.06 13.34
C LEU A 399 15.23 2.55 13.49
N SER A 400 15.49 1.79 14.55
CA SER A 400 16.76 1.10 14.78
C SER A 400 16.55 -0.41 14.89
N GLN A 401 17.54 -1.19 14.42
CA GLN A 401 17.52 -2.65 14.40
C GLN A 401 18.85 -3.20 14.88
N ASP A 402 18.82 -4.16 15.82
CA ASP A 402 19.99 -4.88 16.29
C ASP A 402 19.66 -6.37 16.39
N THR A 403 20.38 -7.21 15.66
CA THR A 403 20.18 -8.67 15.70
C THR A 403 20.61 -9.31 17.01
N LYS A 404 21.25 -8.56 17.91
CA LYS A 404 21.65 -9.04 19.24
C LYS A 404 20.58 -8.72 20.28
N SER A 405 20.26 -9.69 21.11
CA SER A 405 19.39 -9.53 22.28
C SER A 405 19.86 -10.51 23.36
N ASP A 406 20.18 -9.98 24.53
CA ASP A 406 20.87 -10.75 25.56
C ASP A 406 19.92 -11.57 26.45
N GLU A 407 18.68 -11.10 26.69
CA GLU A 407 17.76 -11.70 27.66
C GLU A 407 16.55 -12.38 27.02
N TYR A 408 16.06 -11.86 25.91
CA TYR A 408 14.89 -12.36 25.21
C TYR A 408 15.21 -12.62 23.75
N ARG A 409 14.55 -13.61 23.15
CA ARG A 409 14.70 -13.90 21.72
C ARG A 409 14.47 -12.65 20.83
N ASN A 410 13.47 -11.87 21.20
CA ASN A 410 13.13 -10.61 20.53
C ASN A 410 12.63 -9.58 21.55
N VAL A 411 13.06 -8.34 21.42
CA VAL A 411 12.55 -7.19 22.20
C VAL A 411 12.22 -6.06 21.25
N THR A 412 11.09 -5.42 21.49
CA THR A 412 10.73 -4.16 20.82
C THR A 412 10.59 -3.05 21.85
N THR A 413 11.15 -1.89 21.57
CA THR A 413 11.14 -0.73 22.47
C THR A 413 10.68 0.50 21.71
N LEU A 414 9.75 1.26 22.28
CA LEU A 414 9.43 2.62 21.85
C LEU A 414 9.93 3.61 22.87
N LYS A 415 10.70 4.58 22.43
CA LYS A 415 11.27 5.66 23.23
C LYS A 415 10.82 6.99 22.66
N ALA A 416 10.33 7.89 23.49
CA ALA A 416 9.93 9.24 23.10
C ALA A 416 10.71 10.29 23.89
N VAL A 417 11.20 11.33 23.20
CA VAL A 417 11.78 12.52 23.80
C VAL A 417 10.69 13.60 23.84
N LEU A 418 10.50 14.19 25.01
CA LEU A 418 9.48 15.20 25.25
C LEU A 418 10.07 16.61 25.09
N SER A 419 9.20 17.61 24.97
CA SER A 419 9.61 19.01 24.74
C SER A 419 10.38 19.65 25.88
N ASP A 420 10.31 19.09 27.09
CA ASP A 420 11.11 19.51 28.26
C ASP A 420 12.47 18.77 28.34
N GLY A 421 12.80 17.96 27.36
CA GLY A 421 14.01 17.14 27.28
C GLY A 421 13.95 15.82 28.05
N SER A 422 12.87 15.55 28.78
CA SER A 422 12.69 14.27 29.45
C SER A 422 12.42 13.14 28.44
N VAL A 423 12.65 11.90 28.86
CA VAL A 423 12.50 10.71 28.04
C VAL A 423 11.54 9.74 28.70
N VAL A 424 10.58 9.25 27.92
CA VAL A 424 9.68 8.16 28.33
C VAL A 424 9.86 6.97 27.40
N SER A 425 9.77 5.76 27.93
CA SER A 425 9.96 4.56 27.11
C SER A 425 9.17 3.36 27.64
N ALA A 426 8.80 2.47 26.72
CA ALA A 426 8.24 1.16 27.06
C ALA A 426 8.84 0.11 26.12
N GLY A 427 9.25 -1.02 26.71
CA GLY A 427 9.78 -2.19 26.00
C GLY A 427 8.96 -3.44 26.29
N GLY A 428 8.86 -4.31 25.29
CA GLY A 428 8.08 -5.54 25.41
C GLY A 428 8.63 -6.68 24.58
N THR A 429 8.16 -7.88 24.89
CA THR A 429 8.50 -9.11 24.18
C THR A 429 7.26 -10.00 23.98
N VAL A 430 7.33 -10.87 22.96
CA VAL A 430 6.34 -11.92 22.71
C VAL A 430 6.96 -13.26 23.02
N ILE A 431 6.30 -14.05 23.85
CA ILE A 431 6.84 -15.32 24.32
C ILE A 431 5.91 -16.50 24.04
N GLY A 432 6.52 -17.64 23.80
CA GLY A 432 5.84 -18.94 23.64
C GLY A 432 5.00 -19.07 22.37
N PRO A 433 4.48 -20.27 22.09
CA PRO A 433 3.72 -20.56 20.87
C PRO A 433 2.34 -19.90 20.82
N LYS A 434 1.83 -19.40 21.96
CA LYS A 434 0.56 -18.66 22.06
C LYS A 434 0.77 -17.15 21.96
N HIS A 435 1.99 -16.69 21.67
CA HIS A 435 2.33 -15.26 21.48
C HIS A 435 1.93 -14.37 22.68
N HIS A 436 2.18 -14.85 23.92
CA HIS A 436 1.90 -14.06 25.12
C HIS A 436 2.77 -12.79 25.14
N GLN A 437 2.14 -11.63 25.32
CA GLN A 437 2.81 -10.33 25.36
C GLN A 437 3.22 -10.00 26.80
N LYS A 438 4.47 -9.55 26.97
CA LYS A 438 4.99 -9.05 28.25
C LYS A 438 5.61 -7.67 28.09
N ILE A 439 5.45 -6.84 29.11
CA ILE A 439 6.21 -5.61 29.31
C ILE A 439 7.51 -6.04 30.00
N VAL A 440 8.67 -5.62 29.43
CA VAL A 440 10.00 -5.97 29.98
C VAL A 440 10.81 -4.75 30.38
N ALA A 441 10.42 -3.55 29.94
CA ALA A 441 11.09 -2.31 30.35
C ALA A 441 10.09 -1.14 30.40
N ILE A 442 10.21 -0.23 31.38
CA ILE A 442 9.55 1.07 31.44
C ILE A 442 10.53 2.11 31.96
N ASN A 443 10.73 3.20 31.23
CA ASN A 443 11.59 4.33 31.58
C ASN A 443 13.00 3.88 32.02
N GLY A 444 13.55 2.85 31.37
CA GLY A 444 14.88 2.31 31.69
C GLY A 444 14.95 1.42 32.95
N TYR A 445 13.82 1.09 33.54
CA TYR A 445 13.73 0.06 34.60
C TYR A 445 13.36 -1.27 33.97
N ASP A 446 14.10 -2.33 34.30
CA ASP A 446 13.77 -3.70 33.92
C ASP A 446 12.58 -4.17 34.76
N VAL A 447 11.54 -4.61 34.08
CA VAL A 447 10.30 -5.11 34.67
C VAL A 447 9.91 -6.41 33.98
N GLU A 448 9.12 -7.23 34.62
CA GLU A 448 8.54 -8.40 34.00
C GLU A 448 7.07 -8.51 34.41
N LEU A 449 6.18 -8.14 33.49
CA LEU A 449 4.75 -8.11 33.74
C LEU A 449 3.97 -8.53 32.49
N ALA A 450 2.90 -9.30 32.66
CA ALA A 450 1.99 -9.59 31.56
C ALA A 450 1.31 -8.30 31.08
N MET A 451 1.11 -8.19 29.77
CA MET A 451 0.33 -7.07 29.19
C MET A 451 -1.12 -7.14 29.72
N ALA A 452 -1.66 -6.01 30.12
CA ALA A 452 -3.03 -5.88 30.66
C ALA A 452 -3.70 -4.61 30.16
N GLU A 453 -5.03 -4.54 30.26
CA GLU A 453 -5.83 -3.39 29.80
C GLU A 453 -5.61 -2.13 30.63
N ASN A 454 -5.38 -2.25 31.94
CA ASN A 454 -5.21 -1.10 32.82
C ASN A 454 -3.90 -1.21 33.61
N LEU A 455 -3.05 -0.21 33.47
CA LEU A 455 -1.77 -0.12 34.15
C LEU A 455 -1.72 1.12 35.04
N VAL A 456 -1.10 0.99 36.21
CA VAL A 456 -0.69 2.12 37.04
C VAL A 456 0.83 2.10 37.11
N VAL A 457 1.45 3.17 36.63
CA VAL A 457 2.91 3.36 36.65
C VAL A 457 3.25 4.47 37.62
N MET A 458 4.14 4.20 38.57
CA MET A 458 4.60 5.21 39.53
C MET A 458 6.10 5.12 39.77
N VAL A 459 6.74 6.29 39.89
CA VAL A 459 8.15 6.44 40.29
C VAL A 459 8.20 7.22 41.58
N TYR A 460 8.86 6.67 42.56
CA TYR A 460 8.95 7.26 43.92
C TYR A 460 10.27 6.94 44.60
N GLN A 461 10.57 7.62 45.72
CA GLN A 461 11.71 7.30 46.59
C GLN A 461 11.49 5.97 47.30
N ASP A 462 12.38 4.98 47.11
CA ASP A 462 12.28 3.66 47.71
C ASP A 462 12.33 3.75 49.25
N ARG A 463 11.22 3.43 49.89
CA ARG A 463 11.05 3.41 51.34
C ARG A 463 9.99 2.41 51.79
N PRO A 464 10.10 1.87 53.03
CA PRO A 464 9.08 0.96 53.57
C PRO A 464 7.71 1.62 53.63
N GLY A 465 6.64 0.81 53.45
CA GLY A 465 5.26 1.22 53.61
C GLY A 465 4.55 1.68 52.33
N ILE A 466 5.24 1.95 51.22
CA ILE A 466 4.61 2.42 49.97
C ILE A 466 3.55 1.45 49.46
N VAL A 467 3.84 0.14 49.43
CA VAL A 467 2.90 -0.90 49.00
C VAL A 467 1.63 -0.91 49.87
N ALA A 468 1.75 -0.67 51.18
CA ALA A 468 0.61 -0.60 52.06
C ALA A 468 -0.29 0.61 51.76
N ILE A 469 0.28 1.75 51.38
CA ILE A 469 -0.46 2.97 51.06
C ILE A 469 -1.37 2.71 49.83
N TYR A 470 -0.80 2.30 48.68
CA TYR A 470 -1.62 2.10 47.48
C TYR A 470 -2.51 0.86 47.57
N GLY A 471 -2.03 -0.22 48.24
CA GLY A 471 -2.86 -1.41 48.43
C GLY A 471 -4.12 -1.10 49.26
N LYS A 472 -4.03 -0.31 50.33
CA LYS A 472 -5.17 0.16 51.12
C LYS A 472 -6.11 1.02 50.28
N ALA A 473 -5.57 1.98 49.55
CA ALA A 473 -6.37 2.92 48.75
C ALA A 473 -7.12 2.20 47.61
N PHE A 474 -6.49 1.22 46.94
CA PHE A 474 -7.17 0.41 45.93
C PHE A 474 -8.28 -0.47 46.54
N ALA A 475 -8.01 -1.10 47.68
CA ALA A 475 -9.03 -1.88 48.38
C ALA A 475 -10.23 -1.03 48.78
N GLU A 476 -10.03 0.18 49.33
CA GLU A 476 -11.10 1.13 49.69
C GLU A 476 -11.89 1.61 48.47
N ALA A 477 -11.25 1.70 47.31
CA ALA A 477 -11.87 2.03 46.02
C ALA A 477 -12.51 0.84 45.29
N GLY A 478 -12.43 -0.37 45.85
CA GLY A 478 -12.93 -1.59 45.21
C GLY A 478 -12.13 -2.02 43.97
N ILE A 479 -10.90 -1.60 43.85
CA ILE A 479 -10.02 -1.92 42.71
C ILE A 479 -9.13 -3.10 43.08
N ASN A 480 -9.19 -4.17 42.28
CA ASN A 480 -8.37 -5.35 42.48
C ASN A 480 -7.03 -5.23 41.75
N ILE A 481 -5.96 -5.68 42.37
CA ILE A 481 -4.60 -5.76 41.81
C ILE A 481 -4.44 -7.15 41.18
N ALA A 482 -4.30 -7.21 39.85
CA ALA A 482 -4.11 -8.45 39.12
C ALA A 482 -2.62 -8.87 39.03
N GLY A 483 -1.72 -7.90 39.04
CA GLY A 483 -0.28 -8.13 39.01
C GLY A 483 0.50 -6.90 39.42
N MET A 484 1.76 -7.10 39.86
CA MET A 484 2.58 -6.00 40.32
C MET A 484 4.06 -6.34 40.19
N THR A 485 4.85 -5.40 39.70
CA THR A 485 6.31 -5.48 39.68
C THR A 485 6.90 -4.18 40.25
N ILE A 486 7.91 -4.30 41.11
CA ILE A 486 8.69 -3.19 41.65
C ILE A 486 10.12 -3.35 41.21
N ALA A 487 10.62 -2.39 40.46
CA ALA A 487 12.00 -2.33 39.99
C ALA A 487 12.75 -1.16 40.63
N ARG A 488 14.03 -1.34 40.88
CA ARG A 488 14.92 -0.29 41.42
C ARG A 488 16.33 -0.44 40.86
N GLN A 489 16.96 0.67 40.54
CA GLN A 489 18.33 0.65 40.03
C GLN A 489 19.34 0.49 41.16
N GLN A 490 19.05 1.05 42.33
CA GLN A 490 19.90 0.92 43.52
C GLN A 490 19.08 0.95 44.81
N ARG A 491 19.57 0.31 45.87
CA ARG A 491 18.94 0.30 47.19
C ARG A 491 18.86 1.73 47.77
N GLY A 492 17.65 2.14 48.19
CA GLY A 492 17.41 3.48 48.74
C GLY A 492 17.39 4.61 47.70
N GLY A 493 17.44 4.27 46.40
CA GLY A 493 17.24 5.21 45.30
C GLY A 493 15.77 5.34 44.90
N LYS A 494 15.52 5.69 43.65
CA LYS A 494 14.16 5.68 43.09
C LYS A 494 13.74 4.26 42.72
N ALA A 495 12.47 3.93 42.98
CA ALA A 495 11.81 2.71 42.56
C ALA A 495 10.71 3.04 41.58
N LEU A 496 10.51 2.15 40.61
CA LEU A 496 9.38 2.14 39.71
C LEU A 496 8.46 0.98 40.10
N SER A 497 7.18 1.26 40.28
CA SER A 497 6.15 0.21 40.39
C SER A 497 5.25 0.25 39.17
N VAL A 498 5.02 -0.90 38.57
CA VAL A 498 4.01 -1.15 37.54
C VAL A 498 2.97 -2.11 38.10
N ILE A 499 1.73 -1.70 38.12
CA ILE A 499 0.63 -2.45 38.70
C ILE A 499 -0.44 -2.63 37.62
N THR A 500 -0.91 -3.86 37.42
CA THR A 500 -2.09 -4.15 36.60
C THR A 500 -3.32 -4.21 37.49
N VAL A 501 -4.38 -3.56 37.07
CA VAL A 501 -5.66 -3.48 37.80
C VAL A 501 -6.84 -3.83 36.92
N ASP A 502 -7.93 -4.32 37.55
CA ASP A 502 -9.12 -4.78 36.82
C ASP A 502 -10.00 -3.64 36.28
N SER A 503 -9.80 -2.41 36.75
CA SER A 503 -10.57 -1.23 36.33
C SER A 503 -9.72 0.04 36.34
N PRO A 504 -10.06 1.05 35.54
CA PRO A 504 -9.37 2.34 35.54
C PRO A 504 -9.43 3.03 36.90
N ILE A 505 -8.38 3.78 37.24
CA ILE A 505 -8.30 4.57 38.48
C ILE A 505 -8.80 5.98 38.21
N SER A 506 -9.65 6.51 39.14
CA SER A 506 -10.12 7.90 39.01
C SER A 506 -8.98 8.90 39.18
N ALA A 507 -9.10 10.07 38.54
CA ALA A 507 -8.12 11.13 38.61
C ALA A 507 -7.90 11.64 40.07
N GLU A 508 -8.98 11.66 40.87
CA GLU A 508 -8.93 12.09 42.27
C GLU A 508 -8.13 11.09 43.13
N LEU A 509 -8.34 9.79 42.94
CA LEU A 509 -7.61 8.76 43.66
C LEU A 509 -6.13 8.75 43.25
N LEU A 510 -5.87 8.93 41.94
CA LEU A 510 -4.51 8.99 41.42
C LEU A 510 -3.73 10.16 42.02
N GLU A 511 -4.31 11.35 42.07
CA GLU A 511 -3.68 12.54 42.66
C GLU A 511 -3.50 12.43 44.18
N SER A 512 -4.50 11.89 44.90
CA SER A 512 -4.38 11.61 46.33
C SER A 512 -3.22 10.65 46.65
N LEU A 513 -3.11 9.58 45.88
CA LEU A 513 -1.99 8.63 46.03
C LEU A 513 -0.65 9.25 45.66
N ARG A 514 -0.58 10.08 44.61
CA ARG A 514 0.64 10.79 44.21
C ARG A 514 1.19 11.65 45.35
N GLN A 515 0.30 12.36 46.04
CA GLN A 515 0.68 13.19 47.20
C GLN A 515 1.11 12.37 48.41
N GLN A 516 0.38 11.31 48.77
CA GLN A 516 0.67 10.45 49.92
C GLN A 516 2.01 9.71 49.76
N ILE A 517 2.27 9.23 48.54
CA ILE A 517 3.49 8.51 48.20
C ILE A 517 4.65 9.49 47.93
N GLN A 518 4.35 10.76 47.61
CA GLN A 518 5.27 11.74 47.07
C GLN A 518 5.95 11.23 45.79
N ALA A 519 5.11 10.72 44.88
CA ALA A 519 5.58 10.14 43.63
C ALA A 519 6.02 11.24 42.65
N ASP A 520 7.20 11.07 42.06
CA ASP A 520 7.72 11.93 40.99
C ASP A 520 6.85 11.77 39.71
N LEU A 521 6.47 10.54 39.43
CA LEU A 521 5.57 10.16 38.33
C LEU A 521 4.46 9.26 38.89
N MET A 522 3.23 9.53 38.49
CA MET A 522 2.10 8.61 38.68
C MET A 522 1.12 8.74 37.53
N ARG A 523 0.86 7.64 36.83
CA ARG A 523 0.00 7.57 35.65
C ARG A 523 -0.91 6.36 35.71
N SER A 524 -2.15 6.53 35.33
CA SER A 524 -3.09 5.45 34.98
C SER A 524 -3.19 5.40 33.46
N ILE A 525 -2.94 4.24 32.89
CA ILE A 525 -2.90 4.02 31.45
C ILE A 525 -3.90 2.94 31.12
N SER A 526 -4.89 3.25 30.27
CA SER A 526 -5.81 2.27 29.72
C SER A 526 -5.40 1.91 28.31
N ILE A 527 -5.24 0.63 28.06
CA ILE A 527 -4.84 0.06 26.78
C ILE A 527 -6.09 -0.53 26.14
N THR A 528 -6.39 -0.08 24.94
CA THR A 528 -7.53 -0.60 24.17
C THR A 528 -7.05 -1.65 23.18
N ASP A 529 -7.66 -2.84 23.20
CA ASP A 529 -7.53 -3.83 22.12
C ASP A 529 -8.62 -3.54 21.08
N GLU A 530 -8.24 -3.17 19.87
CA GLU A 530 -9.18 -3.03 18.73
C GLU A 530 -9.43 -4.37 18.00
N TYR A 531 -8.99 -5.52 18.57
CA TYR A 531 -9.10 -6.85 17.97
C TYR A 531 -10.25 -7.66 18.53
#